data_3a16fc1f82165b816886c8568df071c9
#
_entry.id   3a16fc1f82165b816886c8568df071c9
#
_cell.length_a   1.000
_cell.length_b   1.000
_cell.length_c   1.000
_cell.angle_alpha   90.00
_cell.angle_beta   90.00
_cell.angle_gamma   90.00
#
_symmetry.space_group_name_H-M   'P 1'
#
loop_
_entity.id
_entity.type
_entity.pdbx_description
1 polymer ?
#
loop_
_entity_poly.entity_id
_entity_poly.type
_entity_poly.pdbx_seq_one_letter_code
_entity_poly.pdbx_strand_id
1 'polypeptide(L)'
;KKLPFGFYVCCLTYSFERLAYYAAKWGLSIFIVATAAHGGLGLDKSVGAAMSSNLVAFTYITPIIGGYIADRWISPRILVPVGEILMGLGYLCAWRATEANGIAMMWVMIILVSIGTGFFKGNVSGINGRLFPLADQDELDTVFNLQYMFVNIGSFCGTTFLSLVGTNAGYRTMFLICGIFLFIDCVWWFVGMKSFGDAGKKPFLVDNRSENVEKADKEKDNAPLTKLERNRVIAILIVTVFSGIFWLIWYMAYMPVYYEFGPVSQGGSGWAN
;
A
#
# COMPACT_ATOMS: atom_id res chain seq x y z
N LYS A 1 -2.74 -28.89 -4.64
CA LYS A 1 -3.88 -28.57 -3.74
C LYS A 1 -4.72 -27.43 -4.34
N LYS A 2 -6.05 -27.43 -4.17
CA LYS A 2 -6.89 -26.29 -4.55
C LYS A 2 -6.70 -25.19 -3.52
N LEU A 3 -6.36 -23.99 -3.98
CA LEU A 3 -6.26 -22.80 -3.12
C LEU A 3 -7.67 -22.44 -2.59
N PRO A 4 -7.80 -22.07 -1.31
CA PRO A 4 -9.08 -21.68 -0.73
C PRO A 4 -9.59 -20.37 -1.37
N PHE A 5 -10.90 -20.19 -1.42
CA PHE A 5 -11.49 -18.96 -1.99
C PHE A 5 -10.99 -17.70 -1.26
N GLY A 6 -10.78 -17.79 0.05
CA GLY A 6 -10.19 -16.69 0.84
C GLY A 6 -8.84 -16.20 0.35
N PHE A 7 -8.01 -17.09 -0.22
CA PHE A 7 -6.75 -16.70 -0.85
C PHE A 7 -6.97 -15.72 -2.01
N TYR A 8 -7.91 -16.04 -2.90
CA TYR A 8 -8.22 -15.16 -4.04
C TYR A 8 -8.83 -13.83 -3.59
N VAL A 9 -9.63 -13.84 -2.50
CA VAL A 9 -10.14 -12.61 -1.91
C VAL A 9 -8.98 -11.73 -1.46
N CYS A 10 -8.04 -12.24 -0.68
CA CYS A 10 -6.87 -11.48 -0.23
C CYS A 10 -6.01 -10.98 -1.41
N CYS A 11 -5.78 -11.82 -2.42
CA CYS A 11 -4.95 -11.48 -3.57
C CYS A 11 -5.58 -10.41 -4.46
N LEU A 12 -6.88 -10.49 -4.75
CA LEU A 12 -7.59 -9.50 -5.55
C LEU A 12 -7.72 -8.17 -4.81
N THR A 13 -8.05 -8.20 -3.53
CA THR A 13 -8.06 -7.01 -2.67
C THR A 13 -6.70 -6.32 -2.70
N TYR A 14 -5.61 -7.08 -2.60
CA TYR A 14 -4.27 -6.49 -2.74
C TYR A 14 -4.03 -5.90 -4.13
N SER A 15 -4.52 -6.55 -5.19
CA SER A 15 -4.39 -6.03 -6.56
C SER A 15 -5.13 -4.72 -6.77
N PHE A 16 -6.37 -4.60 -6.29
CA PHE A 16 -7.18 -3.39 -6.43
C PHE A 16 -6.56 -2.21 -5.66
N GLU A 17 -6.09 -2.46 -4.45
CA GLU A 17 -5.41 -1.43 -3.67
C GLU A 17 -4.11 -0.99 -4.37
N ARG A 18 -3.30 -1.92 -4.85
CA ARG A 18 -2.06 -1.60 -5.57
C ARG A 18 -2.34 -0.84 -6.88
N LEU A 19 -3.37 -1.21 -7.62
CA LEU A 19 -3.81 -0.49 -8.80
C LEU A 19 -4.08 1.00 -8.49
N ALA A 20 -4.86 1.28 -7.47
CA ALA A 20 -5.16 2.65 -7.06
C ALA A 20 -3.92 3.39 -6.54
N TYR A 21 -3.12 2.74 -5.69
CA TYR A 21 -1.92 3.34 -5.11
C TYR A 21 -0.88 3.72 -6.16
N TYR A 22 -0.57 2.82 -7.11
CA TYR A 22 0.46 3.11 -8.11
C TYR A 22 0.01 4.15 -9.14
N ALA A 23 -1.27 4.15 -9.52
CA ALA A 23 -1.83 5.22 -10.33
C ALA A 23 -1.70 6.59 -9.63
N ALA A 24 -2.11 6.65 -8.36
CA ALA A 24 -2.02 7.85 -7.56
C ALA A 24 -0.58 8.30 -7.31
N LYS A 25 0.33 7.38 -7.00
CA LYS A 25 1.74 7.66 -6.76
C LYS A 25 2.39 8.39 -7.93
N TRP A 26 2.15 7.92 -9.15
CA TRP A 26 2.72 8.53 -10.36
C TRP A 26 1.95 9.76 -10.81
N GLY A 27 0.63 9.72 -10.76
CA GLY A 27 -0.23 10.84 -11.15
C GLY A 27 -0.14 12.04 -10.22
N LEU A 28 0.18 11.84 -8.93
CA LEU A 28 0.24 12.90 -7.93
C LEU A 28 1.22 14.03 -8.30
N SER A 29 2.46 13.66 -8.64
CA SER A 29 3.49 14.63 -9.01
C SER A 29 3.08 15.47 -10.20
N ILE A 30 2.51 14.83 -11.22
CA ILE A 30 2.07 15.52 -12.44
C ILE A 30 0.87 16.42 -12.12
N PHE A 31 -0.11 15.92 -11.39
CA PHE A 31 -1.30 16.67 -11.00
C PHE A 31 -0.99 17.93 -10.21
N ILE A 32 0.00 17.87 -9.30
CA ILE A 32 0.40 19.03 -8.49
C ILE A 32 1.06 20.10 -9.35
N VAL A 33 1.90 19.71 -10.30
CA VAL A 33 2.75 20.65 -11.08
C VAL A 33 2.09 21.10 -12.38
N ALA A 34 1.24 20.25 -13.00
CA ALA A 34 0.54 20.61 -14.22
C ALA A 34 -0.28 21.88 -14.04
N THR A 35 -0.30 22.73 -15.06
CA THR A 35 -1.06 23.98 -15.04
C THR A 35 -2.58 23.74 -14.95
N ALA A 36 -3.31 24.72 -14.46
CA ALA A 36 -4.76 24.66 -14.37
C ALA A 36 -5.43 24.44 -15.73
N ALA A 37 -4.86 25.01 -16.79
CA ALA A 37 -5.33 24.78 -18.17
C ALA A 37 -5.29 23.30 -18.57
N HIS A 38 -4.38 22.52 -17.99
CA HIS A 38 -4.24 21.07 -18.17
C HIS A 38 -4.87 20.27 -17.01
N GLY A 39 -5.71 20.89 -16.20
CA GLY A 39 -6.45 20.25 -15.13
C GLY A 39 -5.63 19.93 -13.87
N GLY A 40 -4.42 20.48 -13.72
CA GLY A 40 -3.58 20.37 -12.54
C GLY A 40 -3.80 21.47 -11.51
N LEU A 41 -2.86 21.58 -10.55
CA LEU A 41 -2.91 22.58 -9.47
C LEU A 41 -1.99 23.78 -9.72
N GLY A 42 -1.07 23.70 -10.69
CA GLY A 42 -0.15 24.78 -11.06
C GLY A 42 0.89 25.13 -9.99
N LEU A 43 1.21 24.20 -9.09
CA LEU A 43 2.18 24.42 -8.02
C LEU A 43 3.62 24.14 -8.47
N ASP A 44 4.59 24.63 -7.73
CA ASP A 44 6.01 24.45 -8.03
C ASP A 44 6.44 22.97 -8.03
N LYS A 45 7.42 22.63 -8.87
CA LYS A 45 8.03 21.29 -8.95
C LYS A 45 8.55 20.81 -7.58
N SER A 46 9.09 21.71 -6.78
CA SER A 46 9.56 21.43 -5.42
C SER A 46 8.44 20.93 -4.49
N VAL A 47 7.25 21.54 -4.60
CA VAL A 47 6.07 21.14 -3.83
C VAL A 47 5.59 19.76 -4.30
N GLY A 48 5.54 19.53 -5.61
CA GLY A 48 5.18 18.22 -6.18
C GLY A 48 6.13 17.12 -5.73
N ALA A 49 7.43 17.36 -5.77
CA ALA A 49 8.45 16.41 -5.32
C ALA A 49 8.34 16.12 -3.82
N ALA A 50 8.18 17.17 -2.99
CA ALA A 50 8.04 17.03 -1.54
C ALA A 50 6.79 16.22 -1.15
N MET A 51 5.63 16.53 -1.73
CA MET A 51 4.38 15.84 -1.43
C MET A 51 4.43 14.37 -1.87
N SER A 52 4.99 14.08 -3.04
CA SER A 52 5.14 12.71 -3.53
C SER A 52 6.10 11.90 -2.67
N SER A 53 7.20 12.50 -2.22
CA SER A 53 8.15 11.87 -1.31
C SER A 53 7.52 11.60 0.06
N ASN A 54 6.72 12.53 0.58
CA ASN A 54 6.00 12.36 1.84
C ASN A 54 4.95 11.25 1.75
N LEU A 55 4.19 11.14 0.64
CA LEU A 55 3.27 10.03 0.42
C LEU A 55 4.01 8.69 0.52
N VAL A 56 5.13 8.56 -0.18
CA VAL A 56 5.93 7.32 -0.15
C VAL A 56 6.45 7.05 1.26
N ALA A 57 7.08 8.02 1.91
CA ALA A 57 7.64 7.87 3.26
C ALA A 57 6.59 7.42 4.28
N PHE A 58 5.46 8.08 4.31
CA PHE A 58 4.40 7.76 5.27
C PHE A 58 3.76 6.40 5.00
N THR A 59 3.58 6.00 3.74
CA THR A 59 3.05 4.66 3.40
C THR A 59 4.01 3.51 3.75
N TYR A 60 5.29 3.80 4.02
CA TYR A 60 6.24 2.81 4.55
C TYR A 60 6.33 2.82 6.08
N ILE A 61 6.04 3.93 6.74
CA ILE A 61 6.08 4.04 8.21
C ILE A 61 4.78 3.55 8.86
N THR A 62 3.63 3.92 8.29
CA THR A 62 2.31 3.62 8.87
C THR A 62 1.98 2.13 9.04
N PRO A 63 2.50 1.17 8.21
CA PRO A 63 2.30 -0.26 8.45
C PRO A 63 2.85 -0.76 9.78
N ILE A 64 3.86 -0.11 10.35
CA ILE A 64 4.38 -0.44 11.70
C ILE A 64 3.29 -0.18 12.74
N ILE A 65 2.63 0.98 12.64
CA ILE A 65 1.55 1.37 13.54
C ILE A 65 0.32 0.49 13.31
N GLY A 66 -0.05 0.28 12.04
CA GLY A 66 -1.20 -0.55 11.66
C GLY A 66 -1.04 -2.01 12.09
N GLY A 67 0.15 -2.58 11.95
CA GLY A 67 0.48 -3.92 12.45
C GLY A 67 0.37 -4.00 13.97
N TYR A 68 0.93 -3.03 14.69
CA TYR A 68 0.82 -2.99 16.15
C TYR A 68 -0.63 -2.95 16.66
N ILE A 69 -1.50 -2.20 15.97
CA ILE A 69 -2.94 -2.11 16.29
C ILE A 69 -3.63 -3.45 16.00
N ALA A 70 -3.32 -4.05 14.85
CA ALA A 70 -3.89 -5.34 14.43
C ALA A 70 -3.45 -6.50 15.32
N ASP A 71 -2.24 -6.43 15.85
CA ASP A 71 -1.72 -7.46 16.73
C ASP A 71 -2.41 -7.48 18.10
N ARG A 72 -2.80 -6.32 18.62
CA ARG A 72 -3.19 -6.17 20.02
C ARG A 72 -4.64 -5.77 20.27
N TRP A 73 -5.21 -4.90 19.40
CA TRP A 73 -6.46 -4.21 19.74
C TRP A 73 -7.61 -4.49 18.81
N ILE A 74 -7.38 -4.48 17.51
CA ILE A 74 -8.45 -4.53 16.51
C ILE A 74 -8.25 -5.74 15.60
N SER A 75 -9.32 -6.45 15.33
CA SER A 75 -9.33 -7.54 14.36
C SER A 75 -8.82 -7.07 12.99
N PRO A 76 -7.83 -7.76 12.39
CA PRO A 76 -7.35 -7.43 11.05
C PRO A 76 -8.44 -7.42 9.98
N ARG A 77 -9.48 -8.25 10.13
CA ARG A 77 -10.62 -8.30 9.19
C ARG A 77 -11.41 -6.99 9.14
N ILE A 78 -11.43 -6.24 10.24
CA ILE A 78 -12.09 -4.94 10.33
C ILE A 78 -11.11 -3.84 9.91
N LEU A 79 -9.85 -3.99 10.28
CA LEU A 79 -8.84 -2.98 10.02
C LEU A 79 -8.56 -2.80 8.52
N VAL A 80 -8.59 -3.89 7.74
CA VAL A 80 -8.40 -3.85 6.28
C VAL A 80 -9.46 -2.97 5.59
N PRO A 81 -10.78 -3.22 5.70
CA PRO A 81 -11.78 -2.38 5.04
C PRO A 81 -11.81 -0.95 5.57
N VAL A 82 -11.49 -0.72 6.84
CA VAL A 82 -11.30 0.65 7.36
C VAL A 82 -10.16 1.34 6.63
N GLY A 83 -9.05 0.64 6.38
CA GLY A 83 -7.94 1.14 5.58
C GLY A 83 -8.36 1.50 4.15
N GLU A 84 -9.13 0.64 3.48
CA GLU A 84 -9.66 0.89 2.13
C GLU A 84 -10.58 2.11 2.07
N ILE A 85 -11.47 2.26 3.05
CA ILE A 85 -12.36 3.43 3.16
C ILE A 85 -11.53 4.70 3.33
N LEU A 86 -10.53 4.71 4.22
CA LEU A 86 -9.67 5.87 4.42
C LEU A 86 -8.91 6.24 3.14
N MET A 87 -8.33 5.27 2.44
CA MET A 87 -7.65 5.50 1.18
C MET A 87 -8.62 6.03 0.11
N GLY A 88 -9.80 5.43 0.00
CA GLY A 88 -10.86 5.87 -0.93
C GLY A 88 -11.28 7.31 -0.68
N LEU A 89 -11.52 7.69 0.57
CA LEU A 89 -11.81 9.08 0.96
C LEU A 89 -10.63 10.01 0.63
N GLY A 90 -9.40 9.57 0.85
CA GLY A 90 -8.22 10.33 0.47
C GLY A 90 -8.20 10.64 -1.03
N TYR A 91 -8.45 9.66 -1.89
CA TYR A 91 -8.53 9.90 -3.34
C TYR A 91 -9.71 10.77 -3.76
N LEU A 92 -10.84 10.71 -3.06
CA LEU A 92 -11.94 11.66 -3.28
C LEU A 92 -11.55 13.09 -2.90
N CYS A 93 -10.73 13.30 -1.88
CA CYS A 93 -10.17 14.61 -1.57
C CYS A 93 -9.28 15.13 -2.72
N ALA A 94 -8.45 14.27 -3.31
CA ALA A 94 -7.66 14.63 -4.49
C ALA A 94 -8.53 14.98 -5.70
N TRP A 95 -9.60 14.23 -5.93
CA TRP A 95 -10.57 14.55 -6.97
C TRP A 95 -11.18 15.95 -6.81
N ARG A 96 -11.47 16.36 -5.57
CA ARG A 96 -12.09 17.67 -5.24
C ARG A 96 -11.07 18.80 -5.14
N ALA A 97 -9.79 18.53 -5.26
CA ALA A 97 -8.76 19.55 -5.17
C ALA A 97 -8.88 20.57 -6.32
N THR A 98 -8.73 21.83 -5.98
CA THR A 98 -8.73 22.99 -6.88
C THR A 98 -7.47 23.83 -6.61
N GLU A 99 -7.19 24.83 -7.44
CA GLU A 99 -6.09 25.76 -7.19
C GLU A 99 -6.18 26.43 -5.80
N ALA A 100 -7.39 26.79 -5.38
CA ALA A 100 -7.61 27.49 -4.12
C ALA A 100 -7.39 26.62 -2.87
N ASN A 101 -7.67 25.30 -2.95
CA ASN A 101 -7.59 24.39 -1.82
C ASN A 101 -6.61 23.23 -2.03
N GLY A 102 -5.88 23.23 -3.14
CA GLY A 102 -5.09 22.08 -3.61
C GLY A 102 -4.08 21.59 -2.58
N ILE A 103 -3.30 22.49 -1.98
CA ILE A 103 -2.30 22.10 -0.96
C ILE A 103 -2.95 21.38 0.22
N ALA A 104 -4.03 21.92 0.76
CA ALA A 104 -4.73 21.33 1.89
C ALA A 104 -5.34 19.96 1.53
N MET A 105 -6.02 19.87 0.38
CA MET A 105 -6.62 18.62 -0.09
C MET A 105 -5.57 17.53 -0.38
N MET A 106 -4.40 17.90 -0.90
CA MET A 106 -3.31 16.95 -1.12
C MET A 106 -2.72 16.44 0.20
N TRP A 107 -2.56 17.28 1.21
CA TRP A 107 -2.13 16.83 2.52
C TRP A 107 -3.15 15.91 3.19
N VAL A 108 -4.44 16.23 3.11
CA VAL A 108 -5.51 15.35 3.60
C VAL A 108 -5.45 13.99 2.88
N MET A 109 -5.31 13.99 1.56
CA MET A 109 -5.14 12.77 0.78
C MET A 109 -3.93 11.98 1.25
N ILE A 110 -2.75 12.59 1.37
CA ILE A 110 -1.52 11.92 1.79
C ILE A 110 -1.69 11.27 3.16
N ILE A 111 -2.29 11.97 4.12
CA ILE A 111 -2.52 11.46 5.47
C ILE A 111 -3.49 10.27 5.45
N LEU A 112 -4.64 10.42 4.80
CA LEU A 112 -5.66 9.38 4.74
C LEU A 112 -5.17 8.13 4.00
N VAL A 113 -4.50 8.30 2.87
CA VAL A 113 -3.94 7.18 2.10
C VAL A 113 -2.84 6.49 2.88
N SER A 114 -1.99 7.24 3.56
CA SER A 114 -0.90 6.64 4.36
C SER A 114 -1.42 5.85 5.55
N ILE A 115 -2.35 6.40 6.33
CA ILE A 115 -2.97 5.68 7.46
C ILE A 115 -3.72 4.45 6.93
N GLY A 116 -4.49 4.60 5.86
CA GLY A 116 -5.22 3.51 5.23
C GLY A 116 -4.29 2.37 4.76
N THR A 117 -3.20 2.71 4.09
CA THR A 117 -2.16 1.74 3.69
C THR A 117 -1.55 1.04 4.91
N GLY A 118 -1.35 1.77 6.00
CA GLY A 118 -0.87 1.20 7.26
C GLY A 118 -1.79 0.13 7.82
N PHE A 119 -3.10 0.37 7.79
CA PHE A 119 -4.09 -0.60 8.25
C PHE A 119 -4.28 -1.77 7.29
N PHE A 120 -3.97 -1.59 6.04
CA PHE A 120 -4.17 -2.57 4.97
C PHE A 120 -2.98 -3.52 4.80
N LYS A 121 -1.80 -2.98 4.52
CA LYS A 121 -0.69 -3.67 3.86
C LYS A 121 -0.19 -4.94 4.56
N GLY A 122 0.07 -4.87 5.86
CA GLY A 122 0.54 -6.04 6.65
C GLY A 122 -0.60 -7.01 6.97
N ASN A 123 -1.80 -6.50 7.16
CA ASN A 123 -2.93 -7.25 7.68
C ASN A 123 -3.52 -8.21 6.66
N VAL A 124 -3.60 -7.81 5.37
CA VAL A 124 -4.05 -8.71 4.29
C VAL A 124 -3.09 -9.89 4.15
N SER A 125 -1.78 -9.65 4.14
CA SER A 125 -0.79 -10.73 4.08
C SER A 125 -0.81 -11.61 5.32
N GLY A 126 -1.02 -11.03 6.51
CA GLY A 126 -1.17 -11.77 7.76
C GLY A 126 -2.40 -12.69 7.77
N ILE A 127 -3.53 -12.23 7.25
CA ILE A 127 -4.73 -13.08 7.07
C ILE A 127 -4.45 -14.17 6.04
N ASN A 128 -3.84 -13.81 4.89
CA ASN A 128 -3.56 -14.77 3.83
C ASN A 128 -2.68 -15.93 4.30
N GLY A 129 -1.59 -15.64 5.04
CA GLY A 129 -0.73 -16.69 5.62
C GLY A 129 -1.49 -17.62 6.57
N ARG A 130 -2.45 -17.11 7.35
CA ARG A 130 -3.24 -17.90 8.28
C ARG A 130 -4.34 -18.76 7.63
N LEU A 131 -4.61 -18.59 6.35
CA LEU A 131 -5.49 -19.50 5.60
C LEU A 131 -4.84 -20.89 5.37
N PHE A 132 -3.54 -21.01 5.65
CA PHE A 132 -2.75 -22.22 5.43
C PHE A 132 -2.06 -22.70 6.71
N PRO A 133 -2.83 -23.08 7.76
CA PRO A 133 -2.26 -23.38 9.08
C PRO A 133 -1.42 -24.67 9.12
N LEU A 134 -1.57 -25.55 8.14
CA LEU A 134 -0.84 -26.83 8.02
C LEU A 134 0.16 -26.81 6.85
N ALA A 135 0.43 -25.64 6.25
CA ALA A 135 1.39 -25.53 5.17
C ALA A 135 2.82 -25.64 5.70
N ASP A 136 3.66 -26.37 4.98
CA ASP A 136 5.11 -26.30 5.19
C ASP A 136 5.69 -25.00 4.62
N GLN A 137 7.01 -24.80 4.78
CA GLN A 137 7.67 -23.58 4.34
C GLN A 137 7.57 -23.39 2.82
N ASP A 138 7.73 -24.45 2.05
CA ASP A 138 7.71 -24.38 0.57
C ASP A 138 6.30 -24.04 0.05
N GLU A 139 5.25 -24.54 0.72
CA GLU A 139 3.85 -24.22 0.41
C GLU A 139 3.55 -22.75 0.73
N LEU A 140 4.01 -22.24 1.88
CA LEU A 140 3.87 -20.84 2.26
C LEU A 140 4.62 -19.90 1.31
N ASP A 141 5.84 -20.25 0.92
CA ASP A 141 6.62 -19.47 -0.05
C ASP A 141 5.89 -19.40 -1.40
N THR A 142 5.27 -20.50 -1.84
CA THR A 142 4.44 -20.51 -3.04
C THR A 142 3.22 -19.60 -2.91
N VAL A 143 2.53 -19.63 -1.79
CA VAL A 143 1.36 -18.76 -1.50
C VAL A 143 1.75 -17.29 -1.56
N PHE A 144 2.84 -16.90 -0.92
CA PHE A 144 3.30 -15.51 -0.93
C PHE A 144 3.84 -15.06 -2.29
N ASN A 145 4.50 -15.93 -3.03
CA ASN A 145 4.92 -15.65 -4.41
C ASN A 145 3.72 -15.41 -5.34
N LEU A 146 2.68 -16.21 -5.23
CA LEU A 146 1.44 -16.00 -5.98
C LEU A 146 0.75 -14.70 -5.55
N GLN A 147 0.66 -14.40 -4.26
CA GLN A 147 0.14 -13.12 -3.79
C GLN A 147 0.94 -11.95 -4.39
N TYR A 148 2.27 -12.05 -4.40
CA TYR A 148 3.14 -11.02 -4.99
C TYR A 148 2.93 -10.85 -6.51
N MET A 149 2.60 -11.91 -7.22
CA MET A 149 2.19 -11.83 -8.62
C MET A 149 0.93 -10.96 -8.78
N PHE A 150 -0.09 -11.17 -7.95
CA PHE A 150 -1.29 -10.32 -7.96
C PHE A 150 -1.00 -8.85 -7.62
N VAL A 151 -0.09 -8.59 -6.69
CA VAL A 151 0.41 -7.24 -6.40
C VAL A 151 1.01 -6.58 -7.64
N ASN A 152 1.83 -7.31 -8.40
CA ASN A 152 2.44 -6.79 -9.62
C ASN A 152 1.43 -6.58 -10.75
N ILE A 153 0.43 -7.45 -10.89
CA ILE A 153 -0.67 -7.26 -11.85
C ILE A 153 -1.43 -5.97 -11.52
N GLY A 154 -1.79 -5.75 -10.26
CA GLY A 154 -2.43 -4.51 -9.82
C GLY A 154 -1.57 -3.27 -10.10
N SER A 155 -0.29 -3.34 -9.77
CA SER A 155 0.68 -2.26 -10.03
C SER A 155 0.80 -1.94 -11.51
N PHE A 156 0.91 -2.95 -12.36
CA PHE A 156 0.96 -2.80 -13.82
C PHE A 156 -0.32 -2.16 -14.36
N CYS A 157 -1.48 -2.63 -13.93
CA CYS A 157 -2.77 -2.04 -14.35
C CYS A 157 -2.89 -0.57 -13.91
N GLY A 158 -2.45 -0.24 -12.69
CA GLY A 158 -2.46 1.13 -12.17
C GLY A 158 -1.55 2.07 -12.95
N THR A 159 -0.31 1.66 -13.15
CA THR A 159 0.67 2.48 -13.87
C THR A 159 0.38 2.61 -15.37
N THR A 160 -0.27 1.63 -15.98
CA THR A 160 -0.56 1.66 -17.42
C THR A 160 -1.95 2.23 -17.68
N PHE A 161 -3.00 1.54 -17.25
CA PHE A 161 -4.37 1.91 -17.65
C PHE A 161 -4.90 3.14 -16.93
N LEU A 162 -4.72 3.25 -15.61
CA LEU A 162 -5.20 4.43 -14.90
C LEU A 162 -4.34 5.67 -15.16
N SER A 163 -3.06 5.52 -15.44
CA SER A 163 -2.25 6.65 -15.90
C SER A 163 -2.70 7.17 -17.25
N LEU A 164 -3.11 6.30 -18.19
CA LEU A 164 -3.73 6.71 -19.45
C LEU A 164 -5.06 7.46 -19.24
N VAL A 165 -5.85 7.07 -18.24
CA VAL A 165 -7.04 7.86 -17.87
C VAL A 165 -6.62 9.24 -17.37
N GLY A 166 -5.56 9.33 -16.55
CA GLY A 166 -5.04 10.60 -16.05
C GLY A 166 -4.63 11.56 -17.17
N THR A 167 -3.94 11.04 -18.19
CA THR A 167 -3.48 11.85 -19.33
C THR A 167 -4.61 12.24 -20.29
N ASN A 168 -5.57 11.34 -20.54
CA ASN A 168 -6.62 11.55 -21.54
C ASN A 168 -7.89 12.19 -20.97
N ALA A 169 -8.29 11.84 -19.76
CA ALA A 169 -9.54 12.31 -19.10
C ALA A 169 -9.29 13.21 -17.88
N GLY A 170 -8.03 13.48 -17.59
CA GLY A 170 -7.60 14.33 -16.48
C GLY A 170 -7.33 13.58 -15.18
N TYR A 171 -6.34 14.05 -14.43
CA TYR A 171 -5.87 13.43 -13.18
C TYR A 171 -6.96 13.40 -12.10
N ARG A 172 -7.85 14.39 -12.05
CA ARG A 172 -9.01 14.36 -11.14
C ARG A 172 -9.90 13.15 -11.39
N THR A 173 -10.19 12.85 -12.65
CA THR A 173 -10.97 11.65 -13.03
C THR A 173 -10.26 10.37 -12.62
N MET A 174 -8.94 10.31 -12.79
CA MET A 174 -8.12 9.18 -12.33
C MET A 174 -8.24 8.98 -10.81
N PHE A 175 -8.13 10.05 -10.00
CA PHE A 175 -8.31 9.95 -8.55
C PHE A 175 -9.72 9.51 -8.15
N LEU A 176 -10.76 10.01 -8.84
CA LEU A 176 -12.14 9.57 -8.62
C LEU A 176 -12.26 8.05 -8.85
N ILE A 177 -11.71 7.55 -9.95
CA ILE A 177 -11.73 6.12 -10.29
C ILE A 177 -10.97 5.32 -9.25
N CYS A 178 -9.79 5.77 -8.78
CA CYS A 178 -9.05 5.14 -7.70
C CYS A 178 -9.91 5.01 -6.43
N GLY A 179 -10.62 6.07 -6.05
CA GLY A 179 -11.52 6.05 -4.90
C GLY A 179 -12.66 5.04 -5.06
N ILE A 180 -13.32 5.04 -6.22
CA ILE A 180 -14.40 4.10 -6.54
C ILE A 180 -13.92 2.65 -6.48
N PHE A 181 -12.75 2.35 -7.05
CA PHE A 181 -12.18 1.00 -7.00
C PHE A 181 -11.97 0.51 -5.57
N LEU A 182 -11.51 1.37 -4.66
CA LEU A 182 -11.32 0.98 -3.25
C LEU A 182 -12.65 0.75 -2.52
N PHE A 183 -13.70 1.50 -2.84
CA PHE A 183 -15.02 1.23 -2.28
C PHE A 183 -15.61 -0.08 -2.81
N ILE A 184 -15.40 -0.40 -4.10
CA ILE A 184 -15.76 -1.70 -4.68
C ILE A 184 -14.97 -2.82 -4.00
N ASP A 185 -13.68 -2.63 -3.76
CA ASP A 185 -12.81 -3.58 -3.07
C ASP A 185 -13.28 -3.82 -1.63
N CYS A 186 -13.65 -2.76 -0.93
CA CYS A 186 -14.24 -2.88 0.41
C CYS A 186 -15.50 -3.77 0.41
N VAL A 187 -16.39 -3.61 -0.58
CA VAL A 187 -17.56 -4.50 -0.73
C VAL A 187 -17.11 -5.93 -1.03
N TRP A 188 -16.15 -6.12 -1.93
CA TRP A 188 -15.56 -7.41 -2.25
C TRP A 188 -14.99 -8.10 -1.01
N TRP A 189 -14.25 -7.36 -0.16
CA TRP A 189 -13.72 -7.85 1.10
C TRP A 189 -14.82 -8.36 2.03
N PHE A 190 -15.87 -7.58 2.25
CA PHE A 190 -16.99 -7.99 3.12
C PHE A 190 -17.71 -9.24 2.60
N VAL A 191 -17.91 -9.36 1.29
CA VAL A 191 -18.50 -10.56 0.67
C VAL A 191 -17.60 -11.77 0.86
N GLY A 192 -16.29 -11.58 0.64
CA GLY A 192 -15.28 -12.64 0.73
C GLY A 192 -14.90 -13.03 2.14
N MET A 193 -15.11 -12.17 3.13
CA MET A 193 -14.65 -12.34 4.53
C MET A 193 -15.17 -13.63 5.19
N LYS A 194 -16.33 -14.14 4.75
CA LYS A 194 -16.89 -15.41 5.24
C LYS A 194 -16.00 -16.60 4.92
N SER A 195 -15.18 -16.52 3.88
CA SER A 195 -14.28 -17.59 3.44
C SER A 195 -12.97 -17.69 4.23
N PHE A 196 -12.70 -16.73 5.11
CA PHE A 196 -11.48 -16.73 5.93
C PHE A 196 -11.52 -17.68 7.13
N GLY A 197 -12.65 -18.34 7.39
CA GLY A 197 -12.79 -19.22 8.56
C GLY A 197 -12.56 -18.46 9.86
N ASP A 198 -11.51 -18.76 10.60
CA ASP A 198 -11.13 -18.04 11.83
C ASP A 198 -9.96 -17.07 11.63
N ALA A 199 -9.26 -17.13 10.50
CA ALA A 199 -8.10 -16.29 10.23
C ALA A 199 -8.44 -14.79 10.36
N GLY A 200 -7.78 -14.09 11.28
CA GLY A 200 -7.94 -12.66 11.49
C GLY A 200 -9.22 -12.18 12.19
N LYS A 201 -10.03 -13.07 12.77
CA LYS A 201 -11.20 -12.68 13.59
C LYS A 201 -10.81 -11.93 14.85
N LYS A 202 -9.68 -12.31 15.45
CA LYS A 202 -9.13 -11.70 16.66
C LYS A 202 -7.82 -10.99 16.33
N PRO A 203 -7.37 -10.06 17.18
CA PRO A 203 -6.03 -9.52 17.07
C PRO A 203 -4.99 -10.64 17.01
N PHE A 204 -3.95 -10.47 16.22
CA PHE A 204 -3.03 -11.55 15.88
C PHE A 204 -2.31 -12.16 17.09
N LEU A 205 -1.95 -11.39 18.09
CA LEU A 205 -1.33 -11.91 19.31
C LEU A 205 -2.33 -12.61 20.23
N VAL A 206 -3.60 -12.23 20.20
CA VAL A 206 -4.66 -12.90 20.98
C VAL A 206 -5.03 -14.25 20.37
N ASP A 207 -4.97 -14.36 19.04
CA ASP A 207 -5.30 -15.59 18.31
C ASP A 207 -4.25 -16.69 18.49
N ASN A 208 -3.00 -16.31 18.72
CA ASN A 208 -1.87 -17.24 18.95
C ASN A 208 -1.76 -17.69 20.42
N ARG A 209 -2.57 -17.15 21.34
CA ARG A 209 -2.53 -17.46 22.76
C ARG A 209 -3.45 -18.65 23.11
N SER A 210 -3.08 -19.86 22.70
CA SER A 210 -3.48 -21.04 23.47
C SER A 210 -2.65 -21.06 24.77
N GLU A 211 -3.27 -21.34 25.91
CA GLU A 211 -2.67 -21.24 27.27
C GLU A 211 -1.32 -21.97 27.42
N ASN A 212 -1.02 -22.94 26.57
CA ASN A 212 0.24 -23.71 26.58
C ASN A 212 1.39 -23.00 25.83
N VAL A 213 1.11 -22.08 24.91
CA VAL A 213 2.11 -21.30 24.17
C VAL A 213 2.56 -20.11 25.01
N GLU A 214 1.67 -19.57 25.85
CA GLU A 214 1.96 -18.39 26.68
C GLU A 214 3.07 -18.59 27.71
N LYS A 215 3.24 -19.82 28.23
CA LYS A 215 4.34 -20.13 29.14
C LYS A 215 5.67 -20.35 28.41
N ALA A 216 5.64 -21.00 27.26
CA ALA A 216 6.82 -21.26 26.44
C ALA A 216 7.36 -19.98 25.78
N ASP A 217 6.48 -19.06 25.38
CA ASP A 217 6.89 -17.79 24.77
C ASP A 217 7.43 -16.80 25.82
N LYS A 218 6.88 -16.77 27.04
CA LYS A 218 7.44 -15.93 28.13
C LYS A 218 8.85 -16.37 28.57
N GLU A 219 9.14 -17.67 28.53
CA GLU A 219 10.49 -18.17 28.77
C GLU A 219 11.43 -17.86 27.62
N LYS A 220 10.97 -17.90 26.37
CA LYS A 220 11.76 -17.52 25.18
C LYS A 220 11.98 -16.01 25.05
N ASP A 221 10.99 -15.18 25.35
CA ASP A 221 11.09 -13.71 25.27
C ASP A 221 12.11 -13.13 26.26
N ASN A 222 12.39 -13.82 27.36
CA ASN A 222 13.40 -13.41 28.34
C ASN A 222 14.77 -14.07 28.14
N ALA A 223 14.91 -15.02 27.20
CA ALA A 223 16.17 -15.66 26.89
C ALA A 223 17.03 -14.78 25.94
N PRO A 224 18.34 -14.66 26.19
CA PRO A 224 19.21 -13.95 25.24
C PRO A 224 19.22 -14.67 23.88
N LEU A 225 19.20 -13.87 22.81
CA LEU A 225 19.22 -14.35 21.43
C LEU A 225 20.34 -15.36 21.22
N THR A 226 20.04 -16.49 20.64
CA THR A 226 21.05 -17.48 20.23
C THR A 226 21.99 -16.87 19.17
N LYS A 227 23.18 -17.43 19.01
CA LYS A 227 24.12 -16.97 17.97
C LYS A 227 23.49 -17.00 16.57
N LEU A 228 22.66 -17.98 16.29
CA LEU A 228 21.95 -18.11 15.00
C LEU A 228 20.92 -17.01 14.79
N GLU A 229 20.09 -16.73 15.80
CA GLU A 229 19.09 -15.68 15.76
C GLU A 229 19.74 -14.30 15.62
N ARG A 230 20.80 -14.04 16.38
CA ARG A 230 21.58 -12.80 16.27
C ARG A 230 22.16 -12.63 14.86
N ASN A 231 22.73 -13.67 14.26
CA ASN A 231 23.26 -13.60 12.91
C ASN A 231 22.17 -13.36 11.87
N ARG A 232 20.97 -13.94 12.04
CA ARG A 232 19.80 -13.65 11.18
C ARG A 232 19.36 -12.20 11.28
N VAL A 233 19.28 -11.65 12.48
CA VAL A 233 18.95 -10.23 12.70
C VAL A 233 19.99 -9.33 12.04
N ILE A 234 21.27 -9.60 12.21
CA ILE A 234 22.36 -8.85 11.58
C ILE A 234 22.24 -8.91 10.04
N ALA A 235 22.01 -10.10 9.48
CA ALA A 235 21.83 -10.27 8.04
C ALA A 235 20.64 -9.45 7.52
N ILE A 236 19.49 -9.47 8.22
CA ILE A 236 18.32 -8.67 7.87
C ILE A 236 18.66 -7.17 7.90
N LEU A 237 19.35 -6.69 8.94
CA LEU A 237 19.76 -5.29 9.05
C LEU A 237 20.68 -4.87 7.90
N ILE A 238 21.69 -5.70 7.56
CA ILE A 238 22.59 -5.45 6.45
C ILE A 238 21.80 -5.34 5.14
N VAL A 239 20.94 -6.31 4.82
CA VAL A 239 20.13 -6.31 3.60
C VAL A 239 19.21 -5.06 3.57
N THR A 240 18.64 -4.67 4.71
CA THR A 240 17.78 -3.49 4.82
C THR A 240 18.56 -2.21 4.51
N VAL A 241 19.77 -2.06 5.03
CA VAL A 241 20.64 -0.89 4.76
C VAL A 241 21.00 -0.84 3.27
N PHE A 242 21.43 -1.95 2.67
CA PHE A 242 21.76 -2.00 1.24
C PHE A 242 20.53 -1.69 0.36
N SER A 243 19.36 -2.23 0.71
CA SER A 243 18.10 -1.91 0.02
C SER A 243 17.75 -0.43 0.15
N GLY A 244 17.95 0.17 1.32
CA GLY A 244 17.75 1.60 1.55
C GLY A 244 18.65 2.47 0.68
N ILE A 245 19.94 2.14 0.60
CA ILE A 245 20.91 2.84 -0.26
C ILE A 245 20.52 2.70 -1.73
N PHE A 246 20.16 1.48 -2.18
CA PHE A 246 19.70 1.24 -3.54
C PHE A 246 18.51 2.13 -3.92
N TRP A 247 17.47 2.15 -3.09
CA TRP A 247 16.28 2.96 -3.34
C TRP A 247 16.57 4.45 -3.29
N LEU A 248 17.47 4.91 -2.41
CA LEU A 248 17.90 6.31 -2.35
C LEU A 248 18.55 6.72 -3.68
N ILE A 249 19.52 5.94 -4.16
CA ILE A 249 20.21 6.21 -5.44
C ILE A 249 19.20 6.16 -6.60
N TRP A 250 18.31 5.18 -6.61
CA TRP A 250 17.26 5.05 -7.63
C TRP A 250 16.38 6.31 -7.70
N TYR A 251 15.87 6.79 -6.57
CA TYR A 251 15.04 8.00 -6.55
C TYR A 251 15.82 9.25 -6.91
N MET A 252 17.07 9.38 -6.50
CA MET A 252 17.93 10.50 -6.87
C MET A 252 18.21 10.55 -8.38
N ALA A 253 18.36 9.39 -9.03
CA ALA A 253 18.56 9.31 -10.47
C ALA A 253 17.26 9.50 -11.26
N TYR A 254 16.16 8.90 -10.77
CA TYR A 254 14.89 8.86 -11.46
C TYR A 254 14.11 10.18 -11.43
N MET A 255 14.07 10.87 -10.28
CA MET A 255 13.25 12.09 -10.12
C MET A 255 13.67 13.25 -11.04
N PRO A 256 14.96 13.60 -11.19
CA PRO A 256 15.38 14.61 -12.16
C PRO A 256 14.98 14.26 -13.59
N VAL A 257 15.17 13.00 -14.00
CA VAL A 257 14.78 12.55 -15.35
C VAL A 257 13.27 12.70 -15.54
N TYR A 258 12.47 12.32 -14.55
CA TYR A 258 11.03 12.43 -14.61
C TYR A 258 10.55 13.89 -14.74
N TYR A 259 11.14 14.83 -13.99
CA TYR A 259 10.75 16.24 -14.03
C TYR A 259 11.32 17.01 -15.21
N GLU A 260 12.50 16.64 -15.72
CA GLU A 260 13.14 17.36 -16.83
C GLU A 260 12.77 16.82 -18.20
N PHE A 261 12.59 15.51 -18.33
CA PHE A 261 12.32 14.86 -19.63
C PHE A 261 10.94 14.20 -19.70
N GLY A 262 10.21 14.18 -18.59
CA GLY A 262 8.87 13.61 -18.52
C GLY A 262 7.76 14.58 -18.88
N PRO A 263 6.52 14.18 -18.66
CA PRO A 263 5.31 14.95 -18.98
C PRO A 263 5.29 16.36 -18.37
N VAL A 264 5.95 16.57 -17.26
CA VAL A 264 5.96 17.84 -16.52
C VAL A 264 6.81 18.92 -17.21
N SER A 265 7.90 18.53 -17.87
CA SER A 265 8.79 19.45 -18.58
C SER A 265 8.12 20.15 -19.77
N GLN A 266 7.09 19.53 -20.33
CA GLN A 266 6.34 20.03 -21.49
C GLN A 266 4.99 20.67 -21.10
N GLY A 267 4.88 21.22 -19.90
CA GLY A 267 3.66 21.86 -19.43
C GLY A 267 2.55 20.88 -19.03
N GLY A 268 2.92 19.64 -18.71
CA GLY A 268 1.98 18.59 -18.27
C GLY A 268 1.28 17.85 -19.39
N SER A 269 1.60 18.13 -20.65
CA SER A 269 0.96 17.48 -21.81
C SER A 269 1.49 16.08 -22.12
N GLY A 270 2.49 15.61 -21.41
CA GLY A 270 2.97 14.24 -21.52
C GLY A 270 3.86 13.97 -22.73
N TRP A 271 4.25 12.71 -22.86
CA TRP A 271 5.02 12.15 -23.99
C TRP A 271 4.22 12.09 -25.30
N ALA A 272 3.01 12.63 -25.32
CA ALA A 272 2.06 12.53 -26.41
C ALA A 272 2.12 13.71 -27.41
N ASN A 273 3.18 14.52 -27.37
CA ASN A 273 3.45 15.53 -28.39
C ASN A 273 4.63 15.16 -29.25
#